data_80da5095d3958e1cc185320525eca5ae
#
_entry.id   80da5095d3958e1cc185320525eca5ae
#
_cell.length_a   1.000
_cell.length_b   1.000
_cell.length_c   1.000
_cell.angle_alpha   90.00
_cell.angle_beta   90.00
_cell.angle_gamma   90.00
#
_symmetry.space_group_name_H-M   'P 1'
#
loop_
_entity.id
_entity.type
_entity.pdbx_description
1 polymer ?
#
loop_
_entity_poly.entity_id
_entity_poly.type
_entity_poly.pdbx_seq_one_letter_code
_entity_poly.pdbx_strand_id
1 'polypeptide(L)'
;MYRILVVDDQALTATYIQAVLKTRGMSATVCSNGEAAVQAFRAEPYDLVLTDLRMEPMDGLGLVRELRAMGSQVPVVMMTGFKTISSAGESLKLGVFDYVAKPLEVRELLKTVTRALALTQARSGFVDLELIVPAHQVFEGMIAASAGMSRIVEEITRIADHDQPVFILGEEGVGRHLAAQAIHQRSRRRNMPFVRISEATRLESNPKALETMLKDAGTVFVDEVTGVAMKIQEVLVDMLPAKPPAPAEAQKADAAKQPAQKTQPPMRLIASSVSEIPVGHMAQVIHGKLAARLAAGATLAIPPLRERTEDMVPMLYRLLRRDRGQDAALPKVEMVVFDLFEHYAWPGNVSEFEDAVRCMASGEKDGCLKAEALPAAVRKGANVPRDRAGRDLDSEFLKGSSLVMFLREAGQRELMSRLAKGGDAGEG
;
A
#
# COMPACT_ATOMS: atom_id res chain seq x y z
N MET A 1 6.17 24.33 14.68
CA MET A 1 6.87 23.40 15.59
C MET A 1 5.80 22.68 16.38
N TYR A 2 5.75 21.34 16.37
CA TYR A 2 4.71 20.59 17.09
C TYR A 2 4.95 20.63 18.60
N ARG A 3 3.86 20.74 19.36
CA ARG A 3 3.87 20.78 20.82
C ARG A 3 3.22 19.51 21.36
N ILE A 4 4.00 18.68 22.04
CA ILE A 4 3.58 17.37 22.53
C ILE A 4 3.55 17.41 24.07
N LEU A 5 2.45 16.97 24.65
CA LEU A 5 2.34 16.79 26.09
C LEU A 5 2.72 15.34 26.42
N VAL A 6 3.77 15.15 27.19
CA VAL A 6 4.27 13.85 27.65
C VAL A 6 3.93 13.67 29.12
N VAL A 7 3.21 12.61 29.44
CA VAL A 7 2.72 12.32 30.81
C VAL A 7 3.20 10.93 31.22
N ASP A 8 4.10 10.88 32.19
CA ASP A 8 4.67 9.63 32.71
C ASP A 8 5.17 9.89 34.13
N ASP A 9 4.82 9.03 35.08
CA ASP A 9 5.24 9.15 36.48
C ASP A 9 6.73 8.80 36.67
N GLN A 10 7.33 8.14 35.68
CA GLN A 10 8.76 7.82 35.63
C GLN A 10 9.53 8.95 34.92
N ALA A 11 10.19 9.80 35.68
CA ALA A 11 10.96 10.93 35.16
C ALA A 11 11.99 10.56 34.11
N LEU A 12 12.63 9.39 34.22
CA LEU A 12 13.62 8.88 33.24
C LEU A 12 12.95 8.60 31.90
N THR A 13 11.77 7.95 31.88
CA THR A 13 11.00 7.68 30.67
C THR A 13 10.56 8.97 29.99
N ALA A 14 10.01 9.90 30.75
CA ALA A 14 9.56 11.19 30.24
C ALA A 14 10.72 12.01 29.63
N THR A 15 11.89 12.06 30.31
CA THR A 15 13.09 12.74 29.81
C THR A 15 13.63 12.07 28.53
N TYR A 16 13.63 10.74 28.48
CA TYR A 16 14.01 10.00 27.29
C TYR A 16 13.12 10.34 26.08
N ILE A 17 11.80 10.31 26.26
CA ILE A 17 10.83 10.68 25.22
C ILE A 17 11.08 12.13 24.75
N GLN A 18 11.24 13.06 25.68
CA GLN A 18 11.52 14.46 25.37
C GLN A 18 12.78 14.61 24.51
N ALA A 19 13.85 13.90 24.86
CA ALA A 19 15.09 13.92 24.10
C ALA A 19 14.88 13.37 22.67
N VAL A 20 14.17 12.25 22.53
CA VAL A 20 13.84 11.64 21.23
C VAL A 20 13.02 12.60 20.35
N LEU A 21 11.97 13.21 20.90
CA LEU A 21 11.13 14.17 20.18
C LEU A 21 11.92 15.41 19.72
N LYS A 22 12.80 15.90 20.58
CA LYS A 22 13.66 17.05 20.27
C LYS A 22 14.58 16.79 19.07
N THR A 23 15.08 15.56 18.87
CA THR A 23 15.89 15.19 17.68
C THR A 23 15.14 15.35 16.38
N ARG A 24 13.82 15.41 16.42
CA ARG A 24 12.92 15.60 15.28
C ARG A 24 12.29 16.98 15.20
N GLY A 25 12.83 17.96 15.94
CA GLY A 25 12.33 19.34 15.95
C GLY A 25 10.98 19.53 16.62
N MET A 26 10.55 18.59 17.47
CA MET A 26 9.29 18.66 18.21
C MET A 26 9.54 19.19 19.63
N SER A 27 8.63 20.04 20.17
CA SER A 27 8.67 20.51 21.53
C SER A 27 7.86 19.58 22.43
N ALA A 28 8.38 19.23 23.60
CA ALA A 28 7.69 18.36 24.55
C ALA A 28 7.63 19.02 25.94
N THR A 29 6.41 19.16 26.47
CA THR A 29 6.14 19.51 27.87
C THR A 29 5.94 18.22 28.64
N VAL A 30 6.62 18.06 29.78
CA VAL A 30 6.58 16.84 30.59
C VAL A 30 5.74 17.10 31.86
N CYS A 31 4.82 16.17 32.13
CA CYS A 31 4.02 16.13 33.37
C CYS A 31 4.18 14.76 34.03
N SER A 32 4.18 14.72 35.35
CA SER A 32 4.37 13.51 36.15
C SER A 32 3.08 12.73 36.44
N ASN A 33 1.91 13.29 36.17
CA ASN A 33 0.61 12.66 36.39
C ASN A 33 -0.50 13.32 35.55
N GLY A 34 -1.69 12.68 35.55
CA GLY A 34 -2.83 13.14 34.76
C GLY A 34 -3.38 14.50 35.18
N GLU A 35 -3.35 14.83 36.49
CA GLU A 35 -3.87 16.14 36.99
C GLU A 35 -3.00 17.29 36.51
N ALA A 36 -1.67 17.16 36.62
CA ALA A 36 -0.72 18.13 36.09
C ALA A 36 -0.87 18.30 34.59
N ALA A 37 -1.13 17.20 33.87
CA ALA A 37 -1.37 17.20 32.43
C ALA A 37 -2.65 17.97 32.06
N VAL A 38 -3.75 17.81 32.82
CA VAL A 38 -4.98 18.56 32.61
C VAL A 38 -4.74 20.06 32.81
N GLN A 39 -3.98 20.44 33.86
CA GLN A 39 -3.63 21.85 34.09
C GLN A 39 -2.79 22.43 32.96
N ALA A 40 -1.75 21.70 32.51
CA ALA A 40 -0.92 22.11 31.38
C ALA A 40 -1.76 22.26 30.08
N PHE A 41 -2.67 21.32 29.83
CA PHE A 41 -3.53 21.33 28.66
C PHE A 41 -4.52 22.50 28.63
N ARG A 42 -4.97 22.96 29.82
CA ARG A 42 -5.81 24.16 29.93
C ARG A 42 -5.03 25.47 29.73
N ALA A 43 -3.74 25.47 30.05
CA ALA A 43 -2.89 26.65 29.91
C ALA A 43 -2.44 26.89 28.45
N GLU A 44 -2.21 25.82 27.68
CA GLU A 44 -1.63 25.91 26.36
C GLU A 44 -2.17 24.80 25.44
N PRO A 45 -2.29 25.07 24.11
CA PRO A 45 -2.70 24.06 23.14
C PRO A 45 -1.57 23.08 22.86
N TYR A 46 -1.91 21.80 22.68
CA TYR A 46 -1.01 20.73 22.27
C TYR A 46 -1.53 20.01 21.03
N ASP A 47 -0.60 19.54 20.19
CA ASP A 47 -0.89 18.82 18.95
C ASP A 47 -1.08 17.31 19.17
N LEU A 48 -0.50 16.79 20.27
CA LEU A 48 -0.52 15.38 20.65
C LEU A 48 -0.32 15.23 22.15
N VAL A 49 -0.98 14.24 22.74
CA VAL A 49 -0.73 13.78 24.12
C VAL A 49 -0.15 12.37 24.08
N LEU A 50 1.02 12.18 24.70
CA LEU A 50 1.61 10.88 25.00
C LEU A 50 1.44 10.62 26.50
N THR A 51 0.72 9.59 26.90
CA THR A 51 0.47 9.32 28.33
C THR A 51 0.76 7.87 28.69
N ASP A 52 1.38 7.64 29.85
CA ASP A 52 1.36 6.31 30.42
C ASP A 52 -0.08 5.91 30.76
N LEU A 53 -0.36 4.63 30.68
CA LEU A 53 -1.64 4.05 31.05
C LEU A 53 -1.83 4.06 32.57
N ARG A 54 -0.76 3.73 33.32
CA ARG A 54 -0.81 3.58 34.80
C ARG A 54 -0.02 4.69 35.50
N MET A 55 -0.73 5.59 36.13
CA MET A 55 -0.18 6.69 36.92
C MET A 55 -1.12 6.99 38.11
N GLU A 56 -0.59 7.57 39.17
CA GLU A 56 -1.37 8.08 40.30
C GLU A 56 -1.17 9.58 40.44
N PRO A 57 -2.18 10.36 40.89
CA PRO A 57 -3.53 9.96 41.27
C PRO A 57 -4.54 9.77 40.15
N MET A 58 -4.22 10.19 38.90
CA MET A 58 -5.05 10.04 37.70
C MET A 58 -4.31 9.23 36.67
N ASP A 59 -4.91 8.12 36.22
CA ASP A 59 -4.39 7.26 35.17
C ASP A 59 -4.57 7.85 33.74
N GLY A 60 -3.96 7.23 32.74
CA GLY A 60 -4.03 7.70 31.36
C GLY A 60 -5.44 7.67 30.77
N LEU A 61 -6.30 6.73 31.19
CA LEU A 61 -7.70 6.67 30.75
C LEU A 61 -8.52 7.80 31.39
N GLY A 62 -8.29 8.11 32.69
CA GLY A 62 -8.86 9.25 33.39
C GLY A 62 -8.50 10.56 32.68
N LEU A 63 -7.23 10.74 32.31
CA LEU A 63 -6.78 11.89 31.53
C LEU A 63 -7.54 11.99 30.19
N VAL A 64 -7.70 10.92 29.45
CA VAL A 64 -8.46 10.94 28.18
C VAL A 64 -9.91 11.36 28.41
N ARG A 65 -10.58 10.83 29.44
CA ARG A 65 -11.97 11.21 29.79
C ARG A 65 -12.08 12.72 30.05
N GLU A 66 -11.15 13.27 30.84
CA GLU A 66 -11.12 14.72 31.15
C GLU A 66 -10.90 15.56 29.89
N LEU A 67 -9.94 15.17 29.03
CA LEU A 67 -9.69 15.86 27.75
C LEU A 67 -10.93 15.84 26.84
N ARG A 68 -11.63 14.72 26.77
CA ARG A 68 -12.87 14.60 25.98
C ARG A 68 -14.03 15.39 26.59
N ALA A 69 -14.14 15.42 27.93
CA ALA A 69 -15.13 16.26 28.63
C ALA A 69 -14.91 17.75 28.37
N MET A 70 -13.67 18.19 28.16
CA MET A 70 -13.34 19.56 27.77
C MET A 70 -13.62 19.84 26.26
N GLY A 71 -14.20 18.88 25.53
CA GLY A 71 -14.44 19.00 24.07
C GLY A 71 -13.21 18.83 23.19
N SER A 72 -12.05 18.52 23.79
CA SER A 72 -10.83 18.36 23.03
C SER A 72 -10.85 17.06 22.20
N GLN A 73 -10.42 17.17 20.96
CA GLN A 73 -10.23 16.05 20.03
C GLN A 73 -8.73 15.79 19.77
N VAL A 74 -7.83 16.32 20.62
CA VAL A 74 -6.40 16.06 20.48
C VAL A 74 -6.13 14.55 20.41
N PRO A 75 -5.29 14.06 19.47
CA PRO A 75 -4.93 12.66 19.47
C PRO A 75 -4.18 12.32 20.76
N VAL A 76 -4.55 11.18 21.34
CA VAL A 76 -3.89 10.65 22.53
C VAL A 76 -3.28 9.31 22.18
N VAL A 77 -1.98 9.15 22.41
CA VAL A 77 -1.25 7.89 22.31
C VAL A 77 -0.93 7.41 23.71
N MET A 78 -1.30 6.15 23.99
CA MET A 78 -1.02 5.53 25.30
C MET A 78 0.27 4.72 25.26
N MET A 79 1.07 4.87 26.28
CA MET A 79 2.24 4.03 26.52
C MET A 79 1.86 2.96 27.56
N THR A 80 2.20 1.69 27.30
CA THR A 80 1.81 0.58 28.20
C THR A 80 2.86 -0.51 28.29
N GLY A 81 3.11 -0.98 29.50
CA GLY A 81 3.95 -2.16 29.76
C GLY A 81 3.19 -3.50 29.69
N PHE A 82 1.87 -3.47 29.56
CA PHE A 82 1.05 -4.69 29.59
C PHE A 82 0.17 -4.84 28.34
N LYS A 83 0.24 -6.03 27.75
CA LYS A 83 -0.57 -6.48 26.60
C LYS A 83 -1.95 -6.99 27.09
N THR A 84 -2.75 -6.18 27.78
CA THR A 84 -4.07 -6.65 28.22
C THR A 84 -5.15 -6.17 27.26
N ILE A 85 -5.77 -7.12 26.58
CA ILE A 85 -6.84 -6.91 25.57
C ILE A 85 -8.07 -6.19 26.15
N SER A 86 -8.32 -6.31 27.45
CA SER A 86 -9.46 -5.68 28.12
C SER A 86 -9.38 -4.13 28.15
N SER A 87 -8.19 -3.56 28.31
CA SER A 87 -8.00 -2.11 28.29
C SER A 87 -8.07 -1.51 26.87
N ALA A 88 -7.76 -2.29 25.85
CA ALA A 88 -7.80 -1.84 24.45
C ALA A 88 -9.23 -1.56 23.96
N GLY A 89 -10.21 -2.38 24.37
CA GLY A 89 -11.62 -2.20 23.99
C GLY A 89 -12.27 -0.95 24.61
N GLU A 90 -11.95 -0.63 25.85
CA GLU A 90 -12.45 0.57 26.54
C GLU A 90 -11.82 1.83 25.96
N SER A 91 -10.54 1.79 25.69
CA SER A 91 -9.77 2.91 25.13
C SER A 91 -10.18 3.28 23.72
N LEU A 92 -10.54 2.30 22.89
CA LEU A 92 -11.11 2.56 21.56
C LEU A 92 -12.43 3.32 21.65
N LYS A 93 -13.28 3.00 22.63
CA LYS A 93 -14.54 3.73 22.89
C LYS A 93 -14.28 5.17 23.35
N LEU A 94 -13.19 5.42 24.04
CA LEU A 94 -12.77 6.76 24.51
C LEU A 94 -12.05 7.58 23.43
N GLY A 95 -11.80 7.02 22.26
CA GLY A 95 -11.15 7.72 21.16
C GLY A 95 -9.64 7.92 21.35
N VAL A 96 -8.96 6.97 22.00
CA VAL A 96 -7.49 6.88 21.98
C VAL A 96 -7.03 6.62 20.56
N PHE A 97 -6.00 7.34 20.11
CA PHE A 97 -5.50 7.21 18.75
C PHE A 97 -4.74 5.90 18.53
N ASP A 98 -3.79 5.59 19.43
CA ASP A 98 -2.94 4.38 19.32
C ASP A 98 -2.20 4.08 20.63
N TYR A 99 -1.45 2.97 20.64
CA TYR A 99 -0.64 2.51 21.75
C TYR A 99 0.81 2.30 21.34
N VAL A 100 1.74 2.56 22.30
CA VAL A 100 3.15 2.20 22.21
C VAL A 100 3.52 1.30 23.38
N ALA A 101 4.09 0.14 23.09
CA ALA A 101 4.51 -0.81 24.12
C ALA A 101 5.80 -0.35 24.82
N LYS A 102 5.88 -0.48 26.14
CA LYS A 102 7.13 -0.40 26.91
C LYS A 102 7.81 -1.78 26.93
N PRO A 103 9.12 -1.89 26.73
CA PRO A 103 10.08 -0.79 26.59
C PRO A 103 9.95 -0.04 25.27
N LEU A 104 10.11 1.30 25.31
CA LEU A 104 9.89 2.17 24.16
C LEU A 104 11.02 2.06 23.14
N GLU A 105 10.69 1.55 21.97
CA GLU A 105 11.58 1.59 20.82
C GLU A 105 11.43 2.93 20.08
N VAL A 106 12.55 3.64 19.87
CA VAL A 106 12.56 4.98 19.22
C VAL A 106 11.80 4.99 17.91
N ARG A 107 12.02 3.97 17.08
CA ARG A 107 11.42 3.87 15.74
C ARG A 107 9.89 3.78 15.82
N GLU A 108 9.37 2.97 16.72
CA GLU A 108 7.94 2.76 16.92
C GLU A 108 7.26 3.97 17.55
N LEU A 109 7.90 4.57 18.55
CA LEU A 109 7.43 5.80 19.17
C LEU A 109 7.29 6.91 18.11
N LEU A 110 8.35 7.16 17.34
CA LEU A 110 8.34 8.20 16.31
C LEU A 110 7.30 7.93 15.23
N LYS A 111 7.15 6.68 14.78
CA LYS A 111 6.15 6.28 13.80
C LYS A 111 4.73 6.59 14.28
N THR A 112 4.40 6.24 15.53
CA THR A 112 3.08 6.47 16.11
C THR A 112 2.82 7.96 16.35
N VAL A 113 3.81 8.70 16.88
CA VAL A 113 3.74 10.16 17.05
C VAL A 113 3.48 10.86 15.73
N THR A 114 4.23 10.49 14.69
CA THR A 114 4.12 11.10 13.37
C THR A 114 2.73 10.89 12.77
N ARG A 115 2.15 9.69 12.91
CA ARG A 115 0.78 9.38 12.47
C ARG A 115 -0.28 10.16 13.24
N ALA A 116 -0.11 10.30 14.54
CA ALA A 116 -1.02 11.08 15.38
C ALA A 116 -1.00 12.57 15.04
N LEU A 117 0.19 13.13 14.76
CA LEU A 117 0.34 14.52 14.33
C LEU A 117 -0.26 14.76 12.93
N ALA A 118 -0.20 13.78 12.02
CA ALA A 118 -0.86 13.88 10.73
C ALA A 118 -2.38 14.07 10.87
N LEU A 119 -3.00 13.42 11.87
CA LEU A 119 -4.43 13.65 12.17
C LEU A 119 -4.71 15.08 12.64
N THR A 120 -3.81 15.68 13.40
CA THR A 120 -3.94 17.09 13.83
C THR A 120 -3.79 18.04 12.63
N GLN A 121 -2.89 17.74 11.70
CA GLN A 121 -2.74 18.51 10.47
C GLN A 121 -3.96 18.37 9.54
N ALA A 122 -4.53 17.19 9.42
CA ALA A 122 -5.74 16.98 8.65
C ALA A 122 -6.87 17.95 9.03
N ARG A 123 -6.89 18.41 10.29
CA ARG A 123 -7.81 19.46 10.77
C ARG A 123 -7.50 20.86 10.24
N SER A 124 -6.28 21.10 9.79
CA SER A 124 -5.91 22.36 9.11
C SER A 124 -6.27 22.37 7.62
N GLY A 125 -6.88 21.29 7.13
CA GLY A 125 -7.24 21.11 5.72
C GLY A 125 -6.11 20.60 4.82
N PHE A 126 -4.89 20.41 5.34
CA PHE A 126 -3.73 19.90 4.59
C PHE A 126 -3.02 18.78 5.33
N VAL A 127 -2.44 17.85 4.59
CA VAL A 127 -1.73 16.67 5.11
C VAL A 127 -0.31 16.63 4.55
N ASP A 128 0.64 16.33 5.42
CA ASP A 128 2.02 16.03 5.06
C ASP A 128 2.16 14.52 4.83
N LEU A 129 2.47 14.13 3.59
CA LEU A 129 2.59 12.72 3.21
C LEU A 129 3.76 12.02 3.90
N GLU A 130 4.82 12.73 4.26
CA GLU A 130 5.97 12.14 4.97
C GLU A 130 5.59 11.60 6.34
N LEU A 131 4.54 12.17 6.92
CA LEU A 131 4.03 11.76 8.22
C LEU A 131 3.15 10.50 8.16
N ILE A 132 2.51 10.22 7.03
CA ILE A 132 1.46 9.20 6.95
C ILE A 132 1.88 7.93 6.21
N VAL A 133 2.87 8.00 5.33
CA VAL A 133 3.26 6.86 4.49
C VAL A 133 4.42 6.09 5.12
N PRO A 134 4.22 4.83 5.54
CA PRO A 134 5.33 3.99 5.98
C PRO A 134 6.23 3.59 4.80
N ALA A 135 7.56 3.59 5.04
CA ALA A 135 8.59 3.44 4.02
C ALA A 135 8.64 2.09 3.26
N HIS A 136 7.74 1.11 3.50
CA HIS A 136 8.04 -0.30 3.22
C HIS A 136 7.04 -1.12 2.41
N GLN A 137 6.19 -0.52 1.59
CA GLN A 137 5.16 -1.28 0.86
C GLN A 137 5.35 -1.32 -0.66
N VAL A 138 6.61 -1.42 -1.11
CA VAL A 138 6.92 -1.54 -2.55
C VAL A 138 7.46 -2.92 -2.85
N PHE A 139 6.74 -3.67 -3.68
CA PHE A 139 7.16 -4.97 -4.19
C PHE A 139 7.39 -4.89 -5.70
N GLU A 140 8.65 -5.03 -6.13
CA GLU A 140 9.06 -5.01 -7.54
C GLU A 140 8.40 -3.88 -8.36
N GLY A 141 8.29 -2.72 -7.75
CA GLY A 141 7.65 -1.57 -8.38
C GLY A 141 6.16 -1.42 -8.11
N MET A 142 5.46 -2.41 -7.57
CA MET A 142 4.04 -2.33 -7.22
C MET A 142 3.86 -1.84 -5.78
N ILE A 143 2.80 -1.09 -5.54
CA ILE A 143 2.30 -0.77 -4.21
C ILE A 143 1.34 -1.88 -3.78
N ALA A 144 1.47 -2.33 -2.53
CA ALA A 144 0.67 -3.41 -1.96
C ALA A 144 0.29 -3.09 -0.51
N ALA A 145 -0.35 -1.95 -0.29
CA ALA A 145 -0.86 -1.53 1.02
C ALA A 145 -2.19 -2.21 1.34
N SER A 146 -3.05 -2.39 0.34
CA SER A 146 -4.33 -3.07 0.48
C SER A 146 -4.18 -4.57 0.69
N ALA A 147 -5.16 -5.17 1.40
CA ALA A 147 -5.21 -6.61 1.59
C ALA A 147 -5.31 -7.36 0.26
N GLY A 148 -6.01 -6.79 -0.74
CA GLY A 148 -6.11 -7.35 -2.09
C GLY A 148 -4.75 -7.46 -2.76
N MET A 149 -3.98 -6.38 -2.78
CA MET A 149 -2.64 -6.38 -3.39
C MET A 149 -1.62 -7.18 -2.60
N SER A 150 -1.73 -7.26 -1.27
CA SER A 150 -0.87 -8.14 -0.46
C SER A 150 -1.02 -9.61 -0.88
N ARG A 151 -2.25 -10.08 -1.11
CA ARG A 151 -2.51 -11.44 -1.65
C ARG A 151 -1.94 -11.63 -3.05
N ILE A 152 -2.02 -10.62 -3.91
CA ILE A 152 -1.41 -10.66 -5.25
C ILE A 152 0.11 -10.81 -5.15
N VAL A 153 0.77 -10.12 -4.23
CA VAL A 153 2.22 -10.23 -3.98
C VAL A 153 2.60 -11.63 -3.49
N GLU A 154 1.83 -12.20 -2.57
CA GLU A 154 2.03 -13.58 -2.10
C GLU A 154 1.87 -14.57 -3.26
N GLU A 155 0.83 -14.41 -4.07
CA GLU A 155 0.58 -15.27 -5.23
C GLU A 155 1.66 -15.13 -6.30
N ILE A 156 2.13 -13.90 -6.61
CA ILE A 156 3.26 -13.68 -7.51
C ILE A 156 4.50 -14.39 -7.00
N THR A 157 4.79 -14.31 -5.70
CA THR A 157 5.94 -14.97 -5.10
C THR A 157 5.84 -16.50 -5.24
N ARG A 158 4.66 -17.06 -5.00
CA ARG A 158 4.39 -18.48 -5.17
C ARG A 158 4.51 -18.93 -6.63
N ILE A 159 3.94 -18.17 -7.55
CA ILE A 159 3.94 -18.49 -8.99
C ILE A 159 5.35 -18.36 -9.59
N ALA A 160 6.16 -17.41 -9.11
CA ALA A 160 7.48 -17.14 -9.67
C ALA A 160 8.41 -18.35 -9.62
N ASP A 161 8.31 -19.20 -8.61
CA ASP A 161 9.13 -20.41 -8.45
C ASP A 161 8.77 -21.54 -9.43
N HIS A 162 7.62 -21.42 -10.09
CA HIS A 162 7.12 -22.44 -11.03
C HIS A 162 7.29 -22.00 -12.48
N ASP A 163 7.38 -22.99 -13.36
CA ASP A 163 7.58 -22.76 -14.80
C ASP A 163 6.26 -22.76 -15.60
N GLN A 164 5.14 -22.95 -14.91
CA GLN A 164 3.82 -22.99 -15.54
C GLN A 164 3.46 -21.65 -16.22
N PRO A 165 2.66 -21.65 -17.29
CA PRO A 165 2.10 -20.45 -17.87
C PRO A 165 1.30 -19.64 -16.84
N VAL A 166 1.22 -18.32 -17.05
CA VAL A 166 0.43 -17.44 -16.18
C VAL A 166 -0.52 -16.61 -17.01
N PHE A 167 -1.78 -16.55 -16.59
CA PHE A 167 -2.79 -15.69 -17.17
C PHE A 167 -3.15 -14.58 -16.21
N ILE A 168 -2.87 -13.31 -16.58
CA ILE A 168 -3.12 -12.13 -15.75
C ILE A 168 -4.39 -11.46 -16.25
N LEU A 169 -5.38 -11.38 -15.37
CA LEU A 169 -6.65 -10.69 -15.60
C LEU A 169 -6.69 -9.35 -14.88
N GLY A 170 -7.33 -8.38 -15.47
CA GLY A 170 -7.55 -7.08 -14.85
C GLY A 170 -7.82 -5.98 -15.86
N GLU A 171 -8.51 -4.96 -15.43
CA GLU A 171 -8.87 -3.81 -16.26
C GLU A 171 -7.64 -3.11 -16.86
N GLU A 172 -7.86 -2.25 -17.84
CA GLU A 172 -6.79 -1.42 -18.38
C GLU A 172 -6.19 -0.51 -17.30
N GLY A 173 -4.86 -0.35 -17.31
CA GLY A 173 -4.17 0.50 -16.35
C GLY A 173 -4.00 -0.06 -14.94
N VAL A 174 -4.46 -1.28 -14.61
CA VAL A 174 -4.31 -1.85 -13.24
C VAL A 174 -2.89 -2.26 -12.87
N GLY A 175 -1.98 -2.39 -13.85
CA GLY A 175 -0.59 -2.81 -13.63
C GLY A 175 -0.27 -4.25 -14.05
N ARG A 176 -0.99 -4.83 -15.00
CA ARG A 176 -0.74 -6.20 -15.54
C ARG A 176 0.69 -6.39 -15.99
N HIS A 177 1.27 -5.40 -16.66
CA HIS A 177 2.67 -5.45 -17.10
C HIS A 177 3.65 -5.48 -15.92
N LEU A 178 3.43 -4.69 -14.88
CA LEU A 178 4.26 -4.70 -13.66
C LEU A 178 4.21 -6.06 -12.96
N ALA A 179 3.02 -6.67 -12.89
CA ALA A 179 2.87 -8.01 -12.32
C ALA A 179 3.64 -9.06 -13.13
N ALA A 180 3.59 -9.00 -14.46
CA ALA A 180 4.37 -9.89 -15.33
C ALA A 180 5.88 -9.71 -15.13
N GLN A 181 6.35 -8.46 -15.02
CA GLN A 181 7.74 -8.16 -14.71
C GLN A 181 8.14 -8.67 -13.33
N ALA A 182 7.30 -8.50 -12.31
CA ALA A 182 7.57 -8.99 -10.96
C ALA A 182 7.70 -10.52 -10.92
N ILE A 183 6.83 -11.24 -11.64
CA ILE A 183 6.93 -12.70 -11.78
C ILE A 183 8.26 -13.09 -12.43
N HIS A 184 8.68 -12.38 -13.48
CA HIS A 184 9.95 -12.64 -14.15
C HIS A 184 11.15 -12.37 -13.24
N GLN A 185 11.19 -11.20 -12.56
CA GLN A 185 12.29 -10.79 -11.69
C GLN A 185 12.47 -11.71 -10.47
N ARG A 186 11.37 -12.30 -9.99
CA ARG A 186 11.39 -13.27 -8.89
C ARG A 186 11.65 -14.71 -9.33
N SER A 187 11.63 -14.99 -10.63
CA SER A 187 11.84 -16.32 -11.19
C SER A 187 13.32 -16.66 -11.36
N ARG A 188 13.58 -17.94 -11.67
CA ARG A 188 14.92 -18.43 -12.10
C ARG A 188 15.41 -17.79 -13.39
N ARG A 189 14.52 -17.13 -14.14
CA ARG A 189 14.77 -16.47 -15.43
C ARG A 189 15.11 -14.99 -15.32
N ARG A 190 15.24 -14.44 -14.13
CA ARG A 190 15.49 -13.00 -13.90
C ARG A 190 16.66 -12.40 -14.68
N ASN A 191 17.66 -13.23 -15.02
CA ASN A 191 18.84 -12.81 -15.79
C ASN A 191 18.71 -13.09 -17.28
N MET A 192 17.56 -13.57 -17.74
CA MET A 192 17.26 -13.82 -19.15
C MET A 192 16.38 -12.69 -19.69
N PRO A 193 16.30 -12.51 -21.02
CA PRO A 193 15.46 -11.47 -21.60
C PRO A 193 13.96 -11.65 -21.27
N PHE A 194 13.32 -10.55 -20.91
CA PHE A 194 11.85 -10.41 -20.80
C PHE A 194 11.33 -9.75 -22.07
N VAL A 195 10.59 -10.47 -22.86
CA VAL A 195 10.07 -10.01 -24.15
C VAL A 195 8.58 -9.71 -24.03
N ARG A 196 8.18 -8.47 -24.34
CA ARG A 196 6.77 -8.04 -24.36
C ARG A 196 6.27 -8.05 -25.81
N ILE A 197 5.14 -8.69 -26.02
CA ILE A 197 4.37 -8.66 -27.26
C ILE A 197 3.03 -7.98 -26.98
N SER A 198 2.69 -6.98 -27.76
CA SER A 198 1.41 -6.26 -27.67
C SER A 198 0.89 -6.00 -29.08
N GLU A 199 -0.35 -5.50 -29.19
CA GLU A 199 -0.94 -5.08 -30.47
C GLU A 199 -0.04 -4.06 -31.22
N ALA A 200 0.65 -3.18 -30.48
CA ALA A 200 1.61 -2.22 -31.04
C ALA A 200 2.87 -2.88 -31.61
N THR A 201 3.11 -4.16 -31.32
CA THR A 201 4.25 -4.91 -31.85
C THR A 201 3.93 -5.33 -33.29
N ARG A 202 4.23 -4.46 -34.25
CA ARG A 202 3.95 -4.66 -35.70
C ARG A 202 4.80 -5.75 -36.32
N LEU A 203 4.72 -6.97 -35.79
CA LEU A 203 5.45 -8.15 -36.30
C LEU A 203 4.60 -8.99 -37.25
N GLU A 204 3.39 -8.58 -37.57
CA GLU A 204 2.45 -9.30 -38.41
C GLU A 204 3.04 -9.62 -39.81
N SER A 205 3.97 -8.81 -40.29
CA SER A 205 4.59 -8.95 -41.59
C SER A 205 5.86 -9.82 -41.60
N ASN A 206 6.40 -10.21 -40.43
CA ASN A 206 7.65 -10.95 -40.36
C ASN A 206 7.71 -11.98 -39.22
N PRO A 207 7.15 -13.18 -39.36
CA PRO A 207 7.23 -14.26 -38.38
C PRO A 207 8.66 -14.63 -37.98
N LYS A 208 9.62 -14.59 -38.93
CA LYS A 208 11.04 -14.89 -38.65
C LYS A 208 11.69 -13.86 -37.70
N ALA A 209 11.26 -12.60 -37.72
CA ALA A 209 11.75 -11.61 -36.80
C ALA A 209 11.25 -11.90 -35.37
N LEU A 210 10.00 -12.35 -35.22
CA LEU A 210 9.45 -12.80 -33.93
C LEU A 210 10.22 -14.03 -33.40
N GLU A 211 10.44 -15.06 -34.25
CA GLU A 211 11.23 -16.22 -33.86
C GLU A 211 12.64 -15.84 -33.39
N THR A 212 13.30 -14.91 -34.10
CA THR A 212 14.62 -14.42 -33.71
C THR A 212 14.59 -13.69 -32.37
N MET A 213 13.57 -12.86 -32.13
CA MET A 213 13.38 -12.13 -30.89
C MET A 213 13.10 -13.04 -29.68
N LEU A 214 12.42 -14.15 -29.92
CA LEU A 214 12.03 -15.12 -28.89
C LEU A 214 13.09 -16.20 -28.62
N LYS A 215 14.06 -16.37 -29.49
CA LYS A 215 15.04 -17.48 -29.42
C LYS A 215 15.76 -17.59 -28.06
N ASP A 216 16.12 -16.45 -27.48
CA ASP A 216 16.85 -16.37 -26.20
C ASP A 216 15.97 -15.87 -25.05
N ALA A 217 14.65 -15.72 -25.27
CA ALA A 217 13.73 -15.19 -24.28
C ALA A 217 13.55 -16.15 -23.11
N GLY A 218 13.76 -15.65 -21.90
CA GLY A 218 13.45 -16.39 -20.69
C GLY A 218 11.96 -16.33 -20.34
N THR A 219 11.32 -15.18 -20.59
CA THR A 219 9.89 -14.97 -20.39
C THR A 219 9.32 -14.16 -21.53
N VAL A 220 8.20 -14.60 -22.05
CA VAL A 220 7.39 -13.88 -23.05
C VAL A 220 6.10 -13.42 -22.37
N PHE A 221 5.87 -12.13 -22.40
CA PHE A 221 4.64 -11.51 -21.93
C PHE A 221 3.79 -11.04 -23.10
N VAL A 222 2.63 -11.65 -23.27
CA VAL A 222 1.64 -11.29 -24.30
C VAL A 222 0.62 -10.34 -23.63
N ASP A 223 0.79 -9.04 -23.89
CA ASP A 223 -0.08 -8.02 -23.32
C ASP A 223 -1.32 -7.86 -24.18
N GLU A 224 -2.47 -8.07 -23.59
CA GLU A 224 -3.79 -8.17 -24.22
C GLU A 224 -3.80 -9.22 -25.34
N VAL A 225 -3.82 -10.47 -24.94
CA VAL A 225 -3.72 -11.62 -25.85
C VAL A 225 -4.82 -11.66 -26.92
N THR A 226 -5.98 -11.08 -26.63
CA THR A 226 -7.12 -11.01 -27.55
C THR A 226 -6.90 -10.02 -28.69
N GLY A 227 -6.07 -9.01 -28.49
CA GLY A 227 -5.68 -8.02 -29.51
C GLY A 227 -4.52 -8.45 -30.39
N VAL A 228 -3.84 -9.56 -30.03
CA VAL A 228 -2.68 -10.05 -30.80
C VAL A 228 -3.12 -10.93 -31.97
N ALA A 229 -2.64 -10.62 -33.17
CA ALA A 229 -3.00 -11.34 -34.39
C ALA A 229 -2.78 -12.86 -34.29
N MET A 230 -3.70 -13.63 -34.82
CA MET A 230 -3.71 -15.11 -34.77
C MET A 230 -2.40 -15.73 -35.25
N LYS A 231 -1.79 -15.21 -36.33
CA LYS A 231 -0.49 -15.66 -36.85
C LYS A 231 0.65 -15.54 -35.81
N ILE A 232 0.64 -14.49 -34.99
CA ILE A 232 1.62 -14.31 -33.91
C ILE A 232 1.38 -15.36 -32.84
N GLN A 233 0.11 -15.62 -32.50
CA GLN A 233 -0.25 -16.65 -31.54
C GLN A 233 0.16 -18.05 -32.01
N GLU A 234 0.07 -18.37 -33.30
CA GLU A 234 0.55 -19.63 -33.90
C GLU A 234 2.06 -19.77 -33.67
N VAL A 235 2.86 -18.77 -34.05
CA VAL A 235 4.32 -18.76 -33.83
C VAL A 235 4.67 -18.96 -32.36
N LEU A 236 3.97 -18.29 -31.47
CA LEU A 236 4.17 -18.47 -30.03
C LEU A 236 3.92 -19.90 -29.59
N VAL A 237 2.85 -20.54 -30.09
CA VAL A 237 2.52 -21.92 -29.76
C VAL A 237 3.62 -22.88 -30.24
N ASP A 238 4.16 -22.67 -31.40
CA ASP A 238 5.20 -23.53 -31.98
C ASP A 238 6.55 -23.41 -31.24
N MET A 239 6.85 -22.22 -30.69
CA MET A 239 8.07 -21.99 -29.93
C MET A 239 7.97 -22.41 -28.45
N LEU A 240 6.77 -22.57 -27.92
CA LEU A 240 6.58 -23.04 -26.55
C LEU A 240 6.86 -24.53 -26.44
N PRO A 241 7.46 -25.04 -25.35
CA PRO A 241 7.72 -26.46 -25.14
C PRO A 241 6.43 -27.27 -25.30
N ALA A 242 6.50 -28.41 -25.94
CA ALA A 242 5.32 -29.24 -26.30
C ALA A 242 4.48 -29.68 -25.07
N LYS A 243 5.10 -29.80 -23.93
CA LYS A 243 4.46 -30.15 -22.65
C LYS A 243 4.74 -29.08 -21.60
N PRO A 244 3.74 -28.64 -20.82
CA PRO A 244 4.03 -27.80 -19.67
C PRO A 244 5.07 -28.48 -18.78
N PRO A 245 6.04 -27.77 -18.23
CA PRO A 245 7.00 -28.35 -17.30
C PRO A 245 6.26 -28.99 -16.12
N ALA A 246 6.72 -30.18 -15.70
CA ALA A 246 6.16 -30.89 -14.57
C ALA A 246 6.25 -30.06 -13.28
N PRO A 247 5.33 -30.24 -12.32
CA PRO A 247 5.40 -29.56 -11.03
C PRO A 247 6.77 -29.73 -10.38
N ALA A 248 7.21 -28.73 -9.61
CA ALA A 248 8.56 -28.64 -9.03
C ALA A 248 8.96 -29.87 -8.18
N GLU A 249 7.99 -30.58 -7.62
CA GLU A 249 8.21 -31.83 -6.88
C GLU A 249 8.65 -33.02 -7.76
N ALA A 250 8.10 -33.11 -8.97
CA ALA A 250 8.51 -34.13 -9.94
C ALA A 250 9.91 -33.83 -10.54
N GLN A 251 10.28 -32.57 -10.67
CA GLN A 251 11.61 -32.18 -11.15
C GLN A 251 12.73 -32.48 -10.14
N LYS A 252 12.46 -32.44 -8.83
CA LYS A 252 13.43 -32.81 -7.79
C LYS A 252 13.73 -34.32 -7.78
N ALA A 253 12.78 -35.14 -8.14
CA ALA A 253 12.95 -36.60 -8.21
C ALA A 253 13.79 -37.02 -9.43
N ASP A 254 13.65 -36.33 -10.57
CA ASP A 254 14.40 -36.61 -11.79
C ASP A 254 15.80 -35.98 -11.83
N ALA A 255 16.01 -34.84 -11.16
CA ALA A 255 17.29 -34.16 -11.06
C ALA A 255 18.37 -34.98 -10.31
N ALA A 256 17.95 -35.93 -9.45
CA ALA A 256 18.84 -36.83 -8.75
C ALA A 256 19.43 -37.94 -9.61
N LYS A 257 18.94 -38.11 -10.85
CA LYS A 257 19.32 -39.24 -11.74
C LYS A 257 20.09 -38.83 -13.00
N GLN A 258 20.32 -37.55 -13.26
CA GLN A 258 21.06 -37.11 -14.44
C GLN A 258 22.16 -36.12 -14.04
N PRO A 259 23.40 -36.22 -14.66
CA PRO A 259 24.45 -35.22 -14.44
C PRO A 259 23.97 -33.87 -15.00
N ALA A 260 24.16 -32.82 -14.19
CA ALA A 260 23.72 -31.46 -14.46
C ALA A 260 24.27 -30.91 -15.79
N GLN A 261 23.59 -31.18 -16.89
CA GLN A 261 23.70 -30.32 -18.05
C GLN A 261 23.04 -29.00 -17.69
N LYS A 262 23.76 -27.89 -17.82
CA LYS A 262 23.25 -26.51 -17.72
C LYS A 262 22.33 -26.23 -18.90
N THR A 263 21.19 -26.93 -18.99
CA THR A 263 20.14 -26.58 -19.94
C THR A 263 19.45 -25.33 -19.42
N GLN A 264 19.44 -24.29 -20.24
CA GLN A 264 18.66 -23.08 -19.94
C GLN A 264 17.20 -23.47 -19.70
N PRO A 265 16.54 -22.88 -18.69
CA PRO A 265 15.14 -23.17 -18.44
C PRO A 265 14.30 -22.79 -19.68
N PRO A 266 13.32 -23.61 -20.07
CA PRO A 266 12.49 -23.34 -21.25
C PRO A 266 11.76 -22.00 -21.10
N MET A 267 11.50 -21.34 -22.24
CA MET A 267 10.77 -20.07 -22.29
C MET A 267 9.44 -20.17 -21.54
N ARG A 268 9.17 -19.19 -20.69
CA ARG A 268 7.91 -19.09 -19.91
C ARG A 268 6.93 -18.15 -20.60
N LEU A 269 5.67 -18.58 -20.69
CA LEU A 269 4.57 -17.77 -21.19
C LEU A 269 3.85 -17.07 -20.03
N ILE A 270 3.67 -15.75 -20.14
CA ILE A 270 2.73 -14.94 -19.37
C ILE A 270 1.83 -14.23 -20.37
N ALA A 271 0.52 -14.30 -20.22
CA ALA A 271 -0.43 -13.58 -21.06
C ALA A 271 -1.36 -12.74 -20.19
N SER A 272 -1.90 -11.67 -20.73
CA SER A 272 -2.91 -10.86 -20.02
C SER A 272 -4.14 -10.58 -20.87
N SER A 273 -5.26 -10.31 -20.20
CA SER A 273 -6.49 -9.81 -20.82
C SER A 273 -7.21 -8.82 -19.91
N VAL A 274 -7.83 -7.81 -20.52
CA VAL A 274 -8.75 -6.86 -19.84
C VAL A 274 -10.03 -7.55 -19.39
N SER A 275 -10.54 -8.46 -20.23
CA SER A 275 -11.80 -9.15 -19.97
C SER A 275 -11.57 -10.49 -19.32
N GLU A 276 -12.41 -10.85 -18.35
CA GLU A 276 -12.55 -12.23 -17.92
C GLU A 276 -13.06 -13.08 -19.08
N ILE A 277 -12.19 -13.91 -19.62
CA ILE A 277 -12.58 -14.91 -20.63
C ILE A 277 -12.84 -16.21 -19.89
N PRO A 278 -14.07 -16.70 -19.81
CA PRO A 278 -14.35 -18.00 -19.23
C PRO A 278 -13.51 -19.07 -19.92
N VAL A 279 -12.89 -19.95 -19.13
CA VAL A 279 -11.95 -20.98 -19.64
C VAL A 279 -12.54 -21.76 -20.81
N GLY A 280 -13.84 -22.07 -20.77
CA GLY A 280 -14.54 -22.76 -21.87
C GLY A 280 -14.72 -21.95 -23.16
N HIS A 281 -14.54 -20.62 -23.13
CA HIS A 281 -14.68 -19.74 -24.29
C HIS A 281 -13.33 -19.19 -24.80
N MET A 282 -12.23 -19.43 -24.09
CA MET A 282 -10.91 -18.93 -24.48
C MET A 282 -10.54 -19.34 -25.92
N ALA A 283 -10.80 -20.60 -26.31
CA ALA A 283 -10.48 -21.11 -27.63
C ALA A 283 -11.28 -20.49 -28.78
N GLN A 284 -12.33 -19.73 -28.48
CA GLN A 284 -13.12 -18.97 -29.48
C GLN A 284 -12.53 -17.60 -29.77
N VAL A 285 -11.73 -17.06 -28.84
CA VAL A 285 -11.20 -15.69 -28.89
C VAL A 285 -9.69 -15.69 -29.21
N ILE A 286 -8.97 -16.71 -28.77
CA ILE A 286 -7.53 -16.89 -28.98
C ILE A 286 -7.23 -18.28 -29.56
N HIS A 287 -6.01 -18.46 -30.09
CA HIS A 287 -5.60 -19.73 -30.68
C HIS A 287 -5.80 -20.92 -29.71
N GLY A 288 -6.50 -21.98 -30.12
CA GLY A 288 -6.97 -23.05 -29.23
C GLY A 288 -5.87 -23.74 -28.43
N LYS A 289 -4.66 -23.97 -29.00
CA LYS A 289 -3.52 -24.55 -28.27
C LYS A 289 -2.97 -23.56 -27.22
N LEU A 290 -3.01 -22.26 -27.50
CA LEU A 290 -2.59 -21.23 -26.56
C LEU A 290 -3.56 -21.16 -25.38
N ALA A 291 -4.87 -21.17 -25.68
CA ALA A 291 -5.95 -21.24 -24.70
C ALA A 291 -5.79 -22.44 -23.76
N ALA A 292 -5.56 -23.63 -24.31
CA ALA A 292 -5.36 -24.84 -23.50
C ALA A 292 -4.14 -24.74 -22.57
N ARG A 293 -3.05 -24.08 -23.00
CA ARG A 293 -1.87 -23.87 -22.16
C ARG A 293 -2.11 -22.88 -21.02
N LEU A 294 -2.80 -21.77 -21.31
CA LEU A 294 -3.14 -20.78 -20.31
C LEU A 294 -4.13 -21.36 -19.28
N ALA A 295 -5.11 -22.13 -19.74
CA ALA A 295 -6.08 -22.80 -18.87
C ALA A 295 -5.44 -23.83 -17.90
N ALA A 296 -4.33 -24.46 -18.30
CA ALA A 296 -3.57 -25.37 -17.47
C ALA A 296 -2.56 -24.67 -16.53
N GLY A 297 -2.42 -23.36 -16.62
CA GLY A 297 -1.50 -22.55 -15.85
C GLY A 297 -2.12 -21.92 -14.61
N ALA A 298 -1.43 -20.92 -14.06
CA ALA A 298 -1.95 -20.11 -12.96
C ALA A 298 -2.71 -18.88 -13.49
N THR A 299 -3.78 -18.50 -12.80
CA THR A 299 -4.52 -17.27 -13.09
C THR A 299 -4.31 -16.27 -11.94
N LEU A 300 -3.99 -15.03 -12.30
CA LEU A 300 -3.78 -13.92 -11.38
C LEU A 300 -4.75 -12.79 -11.74
N ALA A 301 -5.73 -12.51 -10.88
CA ALA A 301 -6.68 -11.43 -11.09
C ALA A 301 -6.27 -10.19 -10.28
N ILE A 302 -5.91 -9.10 -10.95
CA ILE A 302 -5.52 -7.84 -10.30
C ILE A 302 -6.77 -6.97 -10.11
N PRO A 303 -7.08 -6.58 -8.87
CA PRO A 303 -8.26 -5.77 -8.60
C PRO A 303 -8.12 -4.35 -9.18
N PRO A 304 -9.23 -3.73 -9.63
CA PRO A 304 -9.24 -2.34 -10.07
C PRO A 304 -8.92 -1.39 -8.91
N LEU A 305 -8.44 -0.18 -9.25
CA LEU A 305 -7.95 0.78 -8.24
C LEU A 305 -9.04 1.19 -7.23
N ARG A 306 -10.31 1.27 -7.65
CA ARG A 306 -11.46 1.56 -6.79
C ARG A 306 -11.71 0.52 -5.69
N GLU A 307 -11.19 -0.71 -5.84
CA GLU A 307 -11.30 -1.79 -4.84
C GLU A 307 -10.06 -1.90 -3.93
N ARG A 308 -9.07 -0.99 -4.11
CA ARG A 308 -7.83 -0.94 -3.34
C ARG A 308 -7.43 0.51 -3.03
N THR A 309 -8.37 1.26 -2.51
CA THR A 309 -8.18 2.70 -2.21
C THR A 309 -7.04 2.96 -1.23
N GLU A 310 -6.72 2.00 -0.35
CA GLU A 310 -5.60 2.07 0.58
C GLU A 310 -4.23 2.15 -0.12
N ASP A 311 -4.13 1.74 -1.39
CA ASP A 311 -2.91 1.86 -2.16
C ASP A 311 -2.68 3.28 -2.69
N MET A 312 -3.73 4.12 -2.79
CA MET A 312 -3.67 5.44 -3.44
C MET A 312 -2.72 6.41 -2.72
N VAL A 313 -2.75 6.44 -1.38
CA VAL A 313 -1.89 7.34 -0.59
C VAL A 313 -0.41 6.96 -0.73
N PRO A 314 -0.01 5.69 -0.57
CA PRO A 314 1.35 5.26 -0.89
C PRO A 314 1.76 5.48 -2.35
N MET A 315 0.83 5.32 -3.31
CA MET A 315 1.10 5.63 -4.73
C MET A 315 1.38 7.11 -4.94
N LEU A 316 0.54 8.00 -4.38
CA LEU A 316 0.75 9.45 -4.43
C LEU A 316 2.13 9.83 -3.89
N TYR A 317 2.48 9.34 -2.70
CA TYR A 317 3.79 9.57 -2.09
C TYR A 317 4.92 9.14 -3.02
N ARG A 318 4.85 7.93 -3.57
CA ARG A 318 5.88 7.38 -4.44
C ARG A 318 6.02 8.16 -5.74
N LEU A 319 4.91 8.57 -6.36
CA LEU A 319 4.93 9.35 -7.59
C LEU A 319 5.61 10.70 -7.37
N LEU A 320 5.26 11.40 -6.29
CA LEU A 320 5.89 12.67 -5.92
C LEU A 320 7.38 12.50 -5.59
N ARG A 321 7.76 11.42 -4.91
CA ARG A 321 9.17 11.11 -4.62
C ARG A 321 9.96 10.78 -5.88
N ARG A 322 9.38 10.02 -6.81
CA ARG A 322 10.02 9.71 -8.10
C ARG A 322 10.33 10.97 -8.88
N ASP A 323 9.41 11.91 -8.91
CA ASP A 323 9.54 13.11 -9.73
C ASP A 323 10.41 14.19 -9.08
N ARG A 324 10.53 14.23 -7.74
CA ARG A 324 11.29 15.25 -6.99
C ARG A 324 12.63 14.78 -6.42
N GLY A 325 12.82 13.48 -6.30
CA GLY A 325 13.97 12.89 -5.62
C GLY A 325 13.73 12.60 -4.13
N GLN A 326 14.66 11.82 -3.54
CA GLN A 326 14.50 11.28 -2.19
C GLN A 326 14.60 12.34 -1.08
N ASP A 327 15.44 13.37 -1.27
CA ASP A 327 15.77 14.35 -0.25
C ASP A 327 14.95 15.66 -0.38
N ALA A 328 14.17 15.82 -1.45
CA ALA A 328 13.36 17.01 -1.64
C ALA A 328 12.14 17.00 -0.71
N ALA A 329 11.82 18.15 -0.11
CA ALA A 329 10.58 18.30 0.66
C ALA A 329 9.36 18.05 -0.22
N LEU A 330 8.42 17.22 0.26
CA LEU A 330 7.16 16.99 -0.42
C LEU A 330 6.16 18.11 -0.13
N PRO A 331 5.30 18.46 -1.07
CA PRO A 331 4.23 19.40 -0.85
C PRO A 331 3.17 18.82 0.08
N LYS A 332 2.51 19.67 0.84
CA LYS A 332 1.31 19.28 1.60
C LYS A 332 0.15 19.06 0.64
N VAL A 333 -0.72 18.13 0.97
CA VAL A 333 -1.87 17.76 0.14
C VAL A 333 -3.16 18.20 0.84
N GLU A 334 -4.03 18.88 0.11
CA GLU A 334 -5.34 19.26 0.62
C GLU A 334 -6.20 18.03 0.94
N MET A 335 -6.89 18.03 2.08
CA MET A 335 -7.71 16.89 2.55
C MET A 335 -8.74 16.44 1.52
N VAL A 336 -9.39 17.38 0.86
CA VAL A 336 -10.42 17.11 -0.17
C VAL A 336 -9.87 16.24 -1.32
N VAL A 337 -8.57 16.29 -1.60
CA VAL A 337 -7.94 15.43 -2.62
C VAL A 337 -8.14 13.96 -2.30
N PHE A 338 -8.00 13.57 -1.04
CA PHE A 338 -8.15 12.16 -0.62
C PHE A 338 -9.61 11.70 -0.75
N ASP A 339 -10.57 12.57 -0.43
CA ASP A 339 -11.99 12.26 -0.60
C ASP A 339 -12.36 12.11 -2.08
N LEU A 340 -11.81 12.98 -2.94
CA LEU A 340 -11.98 12.86 -4.38
C LEU A 340 -11.38 11.55 -4.91
N PHE A 341 -10.20 11.16 -4.42
CA PHE A 341 -9.56 9.92 -4.83
C PHE A 341 -10.37 8.69 -4.45
N GLU A 342 -10.95 8.67 -3.26
CA GLU A 342 -11.75 7.54 -2.78
C GLU A 342 -13.06 7.39 -3.55
N HIS A 343 -13.72 8.49 -3.87
CA HIS A 343 -15.08 8.47 -4.44
C HIS A 343 -15.09 8.51 -5.97
N TYR A 344 -13.95 8.65 -6.62
CA TYR A 344 -13.85 8.57 -8.07
C TYR A 344 -13.64 7.11 -8.52
N ALA A 345 -14.29 6.73 -9.61
CA ALA A 345 -14.32 5.34 -10.08
C ALA A 345 -13.02 4.86 -10.74
N TRP A 346 -12.11 5.77 -11.12
CA TRP A 346 -10.83 5.47 -11.77
C TRP A 346 -10.96 4.52 -12.96
N PRO A 347 -11.71 4.85 -14.02
CA PRO A 347 -11.89 3.97 -15.17
C PRO A 347 -10.56 3.60 -15.86
N GLY A 348 -9.55 4.47 -15.85
CA GLY A 348 -8.19 4.20 -16.33
C GLY A 348 -7.24 3.69 -15.24
N ASN A 349 -7.75 3.34 -14.06
CA ASN A 349 -7.00 2.74 -12.95
C ASN A 349 -5.72 3.51 -12.57
N VAL A 350 -4.60 2.79 -12.38
CA VAL A 350 -3.31 3.38 -11.96
C VAL A 350 -2.75 4.34 -13.00
N SER A 351 -2.95 4.06 -14.28
CA SER A 351 -2.46 4.94 -15.35
C SER A 351 -3.15 6.30 -15.29
N GLU A 352 -4.47 6.34 -15.13
CA GLU A 352 -5.24 7.58 -14.96
C GLU A 352 -4.86 8.29 -13.65
N PHE A 353 -4.66 7.53 -12.56
CA PHE A 353 -4.22 8.05 -11.28
C PHE A 353 -2.84 8.75 -11.40
N GLU A 354 -1.88 8.12 -12.07
CA GLU A 354 -0.55 8.71 -12.33
C GLU A 354 -0.66 10.03 -13.10
N ASP A 355 -1.51 10.08 -14.14
CA ASP A 355 -1.74 11.30 -14.92
C ASP A 355 -2.42 12.38 -14.09
N ALA A 356 -3.40 12.03 -13.24
CA ALA A 356 -4.05 12.96 -12.34
C ALA A 356 -3.08 13.55 -11.31
N VAL A 357 -2.21 12.73 -10.72
CA VAL A 357 -1.16 13.18 -9.79
C VAL A 357 -0.16 14.10 -10.49
N ARG A 358 0.26 13.76 -11.71
CA ARG A 358 1.18 14.59 -12.50
C ARG A 358 0.56 15.95 -12.84
N CYS A 359 -0.71 15.96 -13.22
CA CYS A 359 -1.47 17.19 -13.44
C CYS A 359 -1.54 18.05 -12.17
N MET A 360 -1.88 17.44 -11.03
CA MET A 360 -1.94 18.11 -9.74
C MET A 360 -0.56 18.67 -9.32
N ALA A 361 0.52 17.91 -9.49
CA ALA A 361 1.87 18.34 -9.17
C ALA A 361 2.33 19.52 -10.02
N SER A 362 1.91 19.59 -11.29
CA SER A 362 2.19 20.75 -12.17
C SER A 362 1.44 22.01 -11.74
N GLY A 363 0.33 21.86 -11.03
CA GLY A 363 -0.48 22.95 -10.47
C GLY A 363 -0.13 23.35 -9.04
N GLU A 364 0.99 22.88 -8.49
CA GLU A 364 1.43 23.22 -7.14
C GLU A 364 1.58 24.72 -6.92
N LYS A 365 1.09 25.18 -5.77
CA LYS A 365 1.22 26.55 -5.32
C LYS A 365 1.60 26.60 -3.84
N ASP A 366 2.60 27.40 -3.50
CA ASP A 366 3.04 27.63 -2.11
C ASP A 366 3.38 26.34 -1.34
N GLY A 367 3.95 25.33 -2.01
CA GLY A 367 4.25 24.03 -1.40
C GLY A 367 3.02 23.19 -1.07
N CYS A 368 1.87 23.47 -1.71
CA CYS A 368 0.61 22.77 -1.49
C CYS A 368 0.00 22.23 -2.78
N LEU A 369 -0.48 21.00 -2.75
CA LEU A 369 -1.29 20.36 -3.79
C LEU A 369 -2.77 20.52 -3.43
N LYS A 370 -3.51 21.21 -4.30
CA LYS A 370 -4.93 21.50 -4.09
C LYS A 370 -5.80 20.73 -5.07
N ALA A 371 -7.03 20.45 -4.64
CA ALA A 371 -8.03 19.77 -5.46
C ALA A 371 -8.34 20.51 -6.79
N GLU A 372 -8.17 21.83 -6.82
CA GLU A 372 -8.37 22.64 -8.03
C GLU A 372 -7.45 22.23 -9.19
N ALA A 373 -6.24 21.73 -8.88
CA ALA A 373 -5.25 21.30 -9.86
C ALA A 373 -5.53 19.88 -10.41
N LEU A 374 -6.47 19.12 -9.84
CA LEU A 374 -6.86 17.83 -10.38
C LEU A 374 -7.65 17.96 -11.71
N PRO A 375 -7.58 16.97 -12.59
CA PRO A 375 -8.40 16.92 -13.80
C PRO A 375 -9.89 17.11 -13.51
N ALA A 376 -10.58 17.80 -14.41
CA ALA A 376 -12.01 18.09 -14.25
C ALA A 376 -12.86 16.81 -14.14
N ALA A 377 -12.44 15.72 -14.78
CA ALA A 377 -13.09 14.41 -14.69
C ALA A 377 -13.11 13.90 -13.23
N VAL A 378 -11.96 13.94 -12.54
CA VAL A 378 -11.83 13.51 -11.14
C VAL A 378 -12.66 14.41 -10.23
N ARG A 379 -12.55 15.74 -10.38
CA ARG A 379 -13.26 16.72 -9.54
C ARG A 379 -14.79 16.63 -9.64
N LYS A 380 -15.32 16.31 -10.82
CA LYS A 380 -16.76 16.26 -11.11
C LYS A 380 -17.34 14.86 -11.05
N GLY A 381 -16.52 13.85 -11.33
CA GLY A 381 -16.93 12.45 -11.38
C GLY A 381 -16.90 11.75 -10.02
N ALA A 382 -16.24 12.34 -9.02
CA ALA A 382 -16.29 11.83 -7.66
C ALA A 382 -17.69 12.06 -7.07
N ASN A 383 -18.33 10.98 -6.67
CA ASN A 383 -19.66 11.02 -6.03
C ASN A 383 -19.51 11.31 -4.53
N VAL A 384 -18.84 12.40 -4.21
CA VAL A 384 -18.63 12.83 -2.82
C VAL A 384 -19.99 13.24 -2.26
N PRO A 385 -20.46 12.65 -1.15
CA PRO A 385 -21.67 13.09 -0.49
C PRO A 385 -21.49 14.57 -0.09
N ARG A 386 -22.14 15.45 -0.80
CA ARG A 386 -22.12 16.88 -0.48
C ARG A 386 -22.95 17.08 0.78
N ASP A 387 -22.30 17.50 1.85
CA ASP A 387 -23.03 18.13 2.94
C ASP A 387 -23.75 19.37 2.37
N ARG A 388 -25.03 19.49 2.73
CA ARG A 388 -25.96 20.50 2.15
C ARG A 388 -25.57 21.95 2.44
N ALA A 389 -24.44 22.21 3.14
CA ALA A 389 -24.15 23.52 3.67
C ALA A 389 -22.82 24.15 3.29
N GLY A 390 -21.88 23.46 2.63
CA GLY A 390 -20.59 24.07 2.25
C GLY A 390 -19.81 24.65 3.43
N ARG A 391 -19.97 24.08 4.64
CA ARG A 391 -19.37 24.57 5.85
C ARG A 391 -18.53 23.50 6.53
N ASP A 392 -17.41 23.97 7.07
CA ASP A 392 -16.47 23.38 8.03
C ASP A 392 -16.49 21.86 8.14
N LEU A 393 -15.33 21.28 7.92
CA LEU A 393 -14.97 19.90 8.19
C LEU A 393 -15.32 19.54 9.65
N ASP A 394 -16.60 19.26 9.91
CA ASP A 394 -17.06 18.82 11.21
C ASP A 394 -16.34 17.53 11.61
N SER A 395 -16.15 17.35 12.91
CA SER A 395 -15.47 16.21 13.52
C SER A 395 -16.05 14.84 13.06
N GLU A 396 -17.28 14.79 12.58
CA GLU A 396 -17.93 13.60 12.01
C GLU A 396 -17.42 13.27 10.59
N PHE A 397 -17.20 14.28 9.76
CA PHE A 397 -16.60 14.11 8.44
C PHE A 397 -15.18 13.55 8.55
N LEU A 398 -14.37 14.10 9.48
CA LEU A 398 -13.03 13.57 9.77
C LEU A 398 -13.04 12.12 10.30
N LYS A 399 -14.10 11.72 11.01
CA LYS A 399 -14.25 10.34 11.50
C LYS A 399 -14.53 9.32 10.39
N GLY A 400 -15.14 9.75 9.29
CA GLY A 400 -15.52 8.91 8.14
C GLY A 400 -14.60 9.01 6.94
N SER A 401 -13.64 9.96 6.90
CA SER A 401 -12.75 10.11 5.75
C SER A 401 -11.80 8.90 5.64
N SER A 402 -11.55 8.44 4.41
CA SER A 402 -10.70 7.28 4.16
C SER A 402 -9.28 7.48 4.65
N LEU A 403 -8.76 8.72 4.67
CA LEU A 403 -7.46 9.02 5.26
C LEU A 403 -7.44 8.75 6.76
N VAL A 404 -8.49 9.14 7.50
CA VAL A 404 -8.58 8.87 8.95
C VAL A 404 -8.79 7.39 9.21
N MET A 405 -9.59 6.71 8.39
CA MET A 405 -9.74 5.25 8.45
C MET A 405 -8.41 4.56 8.10
N PHE A 406 -7.71 4.99 7.05
CA PHE A 406 -6.38 4.48 6.70
C PHE A 406 -5.39 4.65 7.87
N LEU A 407 -5.33 5.82 8.49
CA LEU A 407 -4.45 6.08 9.63
C LEU A 407 -4.82 5.22 10.85
N ARG A 408 -6.11 5.00 11.11
CA ARG A 408 -6.60 4.15 12.19
C ARG A 408 -6.37 2.67 11.90
N GLU A 409 -6.77 2.18 10.73
CA GLU A 409 -6.67 0.77 10.37
C GLU A 409 -5.21 0.32 10.21
N ALA A 410 -4.33 1.17 9.68
CA ALA A 410 -2.90 0.87 9.65
C ALA A 410 -2.33 0.69 11.06
N GLY A 411 -2.80 1.48 12.05
CA GLY A 411 -2.46 1.31 13.46
C GLY A 411 -3.04 0.05 14.07
N GLN A 412 -4.32 -0.21 13.84
CA GLN A 412 -5.02 -1.36 14.40
C GLN A 412 -4.47 -2.68 13.83
N ARG A 413 -4.20 -2.77 12.51
CA ARG A 413 -3.60 -3.97 11.89
C ARG A 413 -2.22 -4.27 12.47
N GLU A 414 -1.41 -3.25 12.71
CA GLU A 414 -0.10 -3.42 13.31
C GLU A 414 -0.19 -3.83 14.78
N LEU A 415 -1.13 -3.25 15.53
CA LEU A 415 -1.40 -3.65 16.91
C LEU A 415 -1.87 -5.11 16.98
N MET A 416 -2.83 -5.52 16.13
CA MET A 416 -3.32 -6.91 16.06
C MET A 416 -2.25 -7.89 15.63
N SER A 417 -1.40 -7.53 14.65
CA SER A 417 -0.24 -8.34 14.24
C SER A 417 0.77 -8.55 15.37
N ARG A 418 0.99 -7.54 16.21
CA ARG A 418 1.89 -7.65 17.36
C ARG A 418 1.29 -8.48 18.49
N LEU A 419 -0.01 -8.36 18.74
CA LEU A 419 -0.72 -9.18 19.72
C LEU A 419 -0.70 -10.67 19.32
N ALA A 420 -0.89 -10.96 18.03
CA ALA A 420 -0.80 -12.34 17.51
C ALA A 420 0.61 -12.93 17.65
N LYS A 421 1.66 -12.16 17.32
CA LYS A 421 3.07 -12.61 17.46
C LYS A 421 3.57 -12.72 18.89
N GLY A 422 2.89 -12.07 19.83
CA GLY A 422 3.24 -12.12 21.26
C GLY A 422 2.52 -13.22 22.06
N GLY A 423 1.57 -13.92 21.44
CA GLY A 423 0.85 -15.04 22.03
C GLY A 423 1.61 -16.37 21.98
N ASP A 424 2.54 -16.52 21.02
CA ASP A 424 3.30 -17.78 20.81
C ASP A 424 4.60 -17.89 21.63
N ALA A 425 4.96 -16.90 22.42
CA ALA A 425 6.21 -16.90 23.20
C ALA A 425 6.02 -17.24 24.70
N GLY A 426 4.90 -17.84 25.06
CA GLY A 426 4.50 -18.08 26.46
C GLY A 426 4.23 -19.53 26.87
N GLU A 427 4.51 -20.51 26.02
CA GLU A 427 4.47 -21.94 26.40
C GLU A 427 5.72 -22.64 25.87
N GLY A 428 6.78 -22.66 26.70
CA GLY A 428 8.01 -23.39 26.46
C GLY A 428 8.88 -23.34 27.69
#